data_728bee1279a09030f3e9dde682801638
#
_entry.id   728bee1279a09030f3e9dde682801638
#
_cell.length_a   1.000
_cell.length_b   1.000
_cell.length_c   1.000
_cell.angle_alpha   90.00
_cell.angle_beta   90.00
_cell.angle_gamma   90.00
#
_symmetry.space_group_name_H-M   'P 1'
#
loop_
_entity.id
_entity.type
_entity.pdbx_description
1 polymer ?
#
loop_
_entity_poly.entity_id
_entity_poly.type
_entity_poly.pdbx_seq_one_letter_code
_entity_poly.pdbx_strand_id
1 'polypeptide(L)'
;RDSSTSRGLGDVYKRQVMGLDPGYRMGCKVAVVDPTGKVLDTNVVYPVPEFKRVDQAKKIIKAMVLKNGVEVMAIGNGTAGHETEEFAAQVIRELADEKNLHLQYMVVSEAGASVYSASKLAAEEFPQYDVNLRSAVSIARRLQDPLAELVKIDPKAIGVGQYQHDMPQKQLDEALNLSLIHI
;
A
#
# COMPACT_ATOMS: atom_id res chain seq x y z
N ARG A 1 -4.94 12.08 -32.30
CA ARG A 1 -5.86 11.66 -31.26
C ARG A 1 -5.19 10.69 -30.31
N ASP A 2 -4.56 11.20 -29.33
CA ASP A 2 -3.81 10.34 -28.45
C ASP A 2 -4.50 10.19 -27.09
N SER A 3 -5.11 9.06 -26.89
CA SER A 3 -5.74 8.70 -25.64
C SER A 3 -4.77 7.99 -24.68
N SER A 4 -3.52 7.80 -25.09
CA SER A 4 -2.55 7.05 -24.29
C SER A 4 -2.23 7.74 -22.97
N THR A 5 -2.17 9.06 -22.96
CA THR A 5 -1.85 9.83 -21.75
C THR A 5 -2.96 9.74 -20.70
N SER A 6 -4.21 9.81 -21.13
CA SER A 6 -5.34 9.66 -20.21
C SER A 6 -5.52 8.22 -19.73
N ARG A 7 -5.15 7.25 -20.56
CA ARG A 7 -5.19 5.83 -20.18
C ARG A 7 -4.19 5.54 -19.06
N GLY A 8 -3.01 6.15 -19.09
CA GLY A 8 -1.97 5.88 -18.10
C GLY A 8 -2.41 6.12 -16.67
N LEU A 9 -3.05 7.24 -16.40
CA LEU A 9 -3.52 7.58 -15.06
C LEU A 9 -4.74 6.75 -14.66
N GLY A 10 -5.71 6.58 -15.56
CA GLY A 10 -6.91 5.79 -15.28
C GLY A 10 -6.60 4.32 -15.05
N ASP A 11 -5.65 3.78 -15.79
CA ASP A 11 -5.28 2.36 -15.69
C ASP A 11 -4.56 2.05 -14.39
N VAL A 12 -3.75 2.97 -13.84
CA VAL A 12 -3.07 2.77 -12.56
C VAL A 12 -4.09 2.54 -11.44
N TYR A 13 -5.18 3.30 -11.42
CA TYR A 13 -6.19 3.19 -10.37
C TYR A 13 -7.14 2.01 -10.57
N LYS A 14 -7.18 1.43 -11.76
CA LYS A 14 -8.10 0.33 -12.08
C LYS A 14 -7.42 -1.03 -12.16
N ARG A 15 -6.16 -1.13 -11.76
CA ARG A 15 -5.40 -2.37 -11.81
C ARG A 15 -5.56 -3.16 -10.52
N GLN A 16 -5.21 -4.44 -10.57
CA GLN A 16 -5.07 -5.26 -9.39
C GLN A 16 -3.82 -4.83 -8.62
N VAL A 17 -4.01 -4.45 -7.37
CA VAL A 17 -2.97 -3.85 -6.55
C VAL A 17 -2.64 -4.74 -5.37
N MET A 18 -1.35 -4.93 -5.11
CA MET A 18 -0.86 -5.55 -3.89
C MET A 18 -0.41 -4.46 -2.94
N GLY A 19 -1.07 -4.33 -1.79
CA GLY A 19 -0.68 -3.42 -0.73
C GLY A 19 0.29 -4.10 0.22
N LEU A 20 1.37 -3.40 0.55
CA LEU A 20 2.39 -3.85 1.49
C LEU A 20 2.46 -2.86 2.64
N ASP A 21 2.13 -3.32 3.84
CA ASP A 21 2.24 -2.54 5.06
C ASP A 21 3.49 -2.98 5.81
N PRO A 22 4.61 -2.24 5.70
CA PRO A 22 5.88 -2.66 6.24
C PRO A 22 5.88 -2.76 7.76
N GLY A 23 6.66 -3.70 8.29
CA GLY A 23 6.88 -3.84 9.73
C GLY A 23 8.04 -4.78 9.99
N TYR A 24 8.70 -4.60 11.15
CA TYR A 24 9.82 -5.46 11.54
C TYR A 24 9.34 -6.71 12.25
N ARG A 25 8.89 -6.57 13.50
CA ARG A 25 8.52 -7.73 14.36
C ARG A 25 7.29 -8.45 13.89
N MET A 26 6.27 -7.69 13.53
CA MET A 26 4.98 -8.25 13.11
C MET A 26 4.98 -8.62 11.63
N GLY A 27 6.10 -8.39 10.95
CA GLY A 27 6.23 -8.67 9.53
C GLY A 27 5.55 -7.63 8.64
N CYS A 28 5.71 -7.82 7.35
CA CYS A 28 5.02 -7.02 6.34
C CYS A 28 3.67 -7.66 6.03
N LYS A 29 2.60 -6.92 6.26
CA LYS A 29 1.25 -7.39 5.94
C LYS A 29 0.98 -7.12 4.48
N VAL A 30 0.37 -8.09 3.83
CA VAL A 30 0.15 -8.05 2.38
C VAL A 30 -1.33 -8.27 2.09
N ALA A 31 -1.88 -7.45 1.21
CA ALA A 31 -3.24 -7.62 0.74
C ALA A 31 -3.30 -7.37 -0.77
N VAL A 32 -4.04 -8.19 -1.48
CA VAL A 32 -4.29 -7.99 -2.91
C VAL A 32 -5.74 -7.58 -3.08
N VAL A 33 -5.96 -6.50 -3.81
CA VAL A 33 -7.31 -6.02 -4.12
C VAL A 33 -7.51 -5.98 -5.64
N ASP A 34 -8.75 -6.22 -6.05
CA ASP A 34 -9.14 -6.10 -7.46
C ASP A 34 -9.40 -4.63 -7.82
N PRO A 35 -9.66 -4.31 -9.10
CA PRO A 35 -9.90 -2.91 -9.50
C PRO A 35 -11.08 -2.23 -8.80
N THR A 36 -11.99 -2.99 -8.21
CA THR A 36 -13.12 -2.44 -7.45
C THR A 36 -12.82 -2.25 -5.97
N GLY A 37 -11.61 -2.64 -5.53
CA GLY A 37 -11.20 -2.56 -4.14
C GLY A 37 -11.58 -3.79 -3.31
N LYS A 38 -12.08 -4.85 -3.93
CA LYS A 38 -12.41 -6.10 -3.24
C LYS A 38 -11.13 -6.85 -2.91
N VAL A 39 -11.03 -7.35 -1.68
CA VAL A 39 -9.88 -8.13 -1.22
C VAL A 39 -9.92 -9.52 -1.84
N LEU A 40 -8.84 -9.89 -2.53
CA LEU A 40 -8.68 -11.20 -3.17
C LEU A 40 -7.82 -12.16 -2.36
N ASP A 41 -6.80 -11.63 -1.68
CA ASP A 41 -5.82 -12.45 -0.98
C ASP A 41 -5.14 -11.62 0.10
N THR A 42 -4.69 -12.29 1.17
CA THR A 42 -3.93 -11.66 2.25
C THR A 42 -2.83 -12.59 2.75
N ASN A 43 -1.75 -12.02 3.25
CA ASN A 43 -0.67 -12.81 3.87
C ASN A 43 0.21 -11.91 4.73
N VAL A 44 1.13 -12.53 5.46
CA VAL A 44 2.17 -11.83 6.21
C VAL A 44 3.51 -12.43 5.81
N VAL A 45 4.47 -11.58 5.46
CA VAL A 45 5.81 -12.01 5.07
C VAL A 45 6.85 -11.24 5.87
N TYR A 46 8.08 -11.76 5.91
CA TYR A 46 9.18 -11.17 6.65
C TYR A 46 10.33 -10.85 5.69
N PRO A 47 10.25 -9.70 4.99
CA PRO A 47 11.24 -9.36 3.96
C PRO A 47 12.54 -8.78 4.52
N VAL A 48 12.60 -8.52 5.82
CA VAL A 48 13.79 -7.93 6.45
C VAL A 48 14.85 -9.02 6.68
N PRO A 49 16.10 -8.81 6.23
CA PRO A 49 17.13 -9.85 6.28
C PRO A 49 17.41 -10.43 7.67
N GLU A 50 17.25 -9.64 8.73
CA GLU A 50 17.49 -10.07 10.10
C GLU A 50 16.66 -11.29 10.50
N PHE A 51 15.50 -11.48 9.92
CA PHE A 51 14.62 -12.61 10.23
C PHE A 51 14.95 -13.86 9.42
N LYS A 52 15.88 -13.78 8.46
CA LYS A 52 16.32 -14.91 7.62
C LYS A 52 15.18 -15.61 6.89
N ARG A 53 14.17 -14.85 6.50
CA ARG A 53 12.97 -15.34 5.80
C ARG A 53 12.74 -14.65 4.45
N VAL A 54 13.79 -14.01 3.91
CA VAL A 54 13.67 -13.25 2.65
C VAL A 54 13.28 -14.16 1.50
N ASP A 55 13.91 -15.33 1.39
CA ASP A 55 13.61 -16.26 0.30
C ASP A 55 12.19 -16.79 0.37
N GLN A 56 11.71 -17.10 1.58
CA GLN A 56 10.33 -17.50 1.79
C GLN A 56 9.38 -16.37 1.44
N ALA A 57 9.69 -15.15 1.86
CA ALA A 57 8.89 -13.97 1.54
C ALA A 57 8.79 -13.76 0.03
N LYS A 58 9.90 -13.90 -0.70
CA LYS A 58 9.91 -13.80 -2.16
C LYS A 58 9.00 -14.84 -2.81
N LYS A 59 9.07 -16.09 -2.35
CA LYS A 59 8.22 -17.17 -2.88
C LYS A 59 6.74 -16.86 -2.67
N ILE A 60 6.37 -16.41 -1.49
CA ILE A 60 4.99 -16.07 -1.15
C ILE A 60 4.49 -14.93 -2.04
N ILE A 61 5.25 -13.85 -2.14
CA ILE A 61 4.87 -12.68 -2.93
C ILE A 61 4.75 -13.03 -4.41
N LYS A 62 5.72 -13.78 -4.95
CA LYS A 62 5.68 -14.21 -6.36
C LYS A 62 4.44 -15.08 -6.63
N ALA A 63 4.12 -16.00 -5.72
CA ALA A 63 2.95 -16.86 -5.85
C ALA A 63 1.66 -16.04 -5.83
N MET A 64 1.55 -15.06 -4.95
CA MET A 64 0.39 -14.18 -4.86
C MET A 64 0.23 -13.33 -6.12
N VAL A 65 1.33 -12.81 -6.65
CA VAL A 65 1.34 -12.03 -7.89
C VAL A 65 0.80 -12.87 -9.06
N LEU A 66 1.32 -14.08 -9.20
CA LEU A 66 0.93 -14.96 -10.30
C LEU A 66 -0.51 -15.44 -10.17
N LYS A 67 -0.92 -15.82 -8.96
CA LYS A 67 -2.27 -16.31 -8.68
C LYS A 67 -3.33 -15.26 -8.94
N ASN A 68 -3.07 -14.02 -8.54
CA ASN A 68 -4.07 -12.96 -8.55
C ASN A 68 -3.92 -11.96 -9.69
N GLY A 69 -2.91 -12.11 -10.52
CA GLY A 69 -2.68 -11.20 -11.64
C GLY A 69 -2.34 -9.78 -11.19
N VAL A 70 -1.51 -9.64 -10.16
CA VAL A 70 -1.10 -8.33 -9.63
C VAL A 70 -0.30 -7.58 -10.68
N GLU A 71 -0.59 -6.30 -10.85
CA GLU A 71 0.08 -5.44 -11.83
C GLU A 71 0.90 -4.34 -11.17
N VAL A 72 0.52 -3.93 -9.96
CA VAL A 72 1.16 -2.83 -9.23
C VAL A 72 1.27 -3.18 -7.76
N MET A 73 2.38 -2.80 -7.13
CA MET A 73 2.56 -2.88 -5.69
C MET A 73 2.50 -1.48 -5.07
N ALA A 74 1.70 -1.33 -4.04
CA ALA A 74 1.63 -0.11 -3.23
C ALA A 74 2.34 -0.38 -1.90
N ILE A 75 3.38 0.38 -1.60
CA ILE A 75 4.21 0.17 -0.41
C ILE A 75 4.03 1.34 0.54
N GLY A 76 3.60 1.06 1.76
CA GLY A 76 3.51 2.08 2.79
C GLY A 76 4.88 2.63 3.18
N ASN A 77 4.95 3.92 3.48
CA ASN A 77 6.22 4.63 3.73
C ASN A 77 6.64 4.67 5.20
N GLY A 78 6.13 3.77 6.02
CA GLY A 78 6.42 3.76 7.45
C GLY A 78 7.68 3.01 7.83
N THR A 79 7.71 2.51 9.07
CA THR A 79 8.81 1.72 9.61
C THR A 79 9.08 0.49 8.73
N ALA A 80 10.35 0.21 8.46
CA ALA A 80 10.79 -0.84 7.54
C ALA A 80 10.36 -0.61 6.08
N GLY A 81 9.91 0.59 5.73
CA GLY A 81 9.48 0.92 4.38
C GLY A 81 10.62 0.82 3.37
N HIS A 82 11.81 1.27 3.75
CA HIS A 82 12.98 1.23 2.87
C HIS A 82 13.39 -0.22 2.54
N GLU A 83 13.45 -1.07 3.55
CA GLU A 83 13.80 -2.49 3.37
C GLU A 83 12.73 -3.22 2.55
N THR A 84 11.47 -2.88 2.77
CA THR A 84 10.37 -3.45 2.01
C THR A 84 10.40 -2.99 0.55
N GLU A 85 10.75 -1.73 0.31
CA GLU A 85 10.92 -1.20 -1.04
C GLU A 85 12.05 -1.92 -1.78
N GLU A 86 13.20 -2.11 -1.14
CA GLU A 86 14.31 -2.87 -1.73
C GLU A 86 13.89 -4.32 -2.05
N PHE A 87 13.20 -4.95 -1.12
CA PHE A 87 12.67 -6.29 -1.31
C PHE A 87 11.71 -6.35 -2.51
N ALA A 88 10.77 -5.41 -2.60
CA ALA A 88 9.82 -5.36 -3.70
C ALA A 88 10.53 -5.15 -5.03
N ALA A 89 11.52 -4.27 -5.08
CA ALA A 89 12.31 -4.05 -6.29
C ALA A 89 13.03 -5.32 -6.75
N GLN A 90 13.56 -6.10 -5.81
CA GLN A 90 14.19 -7.38 -6.13
C GLN A 90 13.18 -8.39 -6.68
N VAL A 91 12.01 -8.50 -6.05
CA VAL A 91 10.95 -9.41 -6.52
C VAL A 91 10.48 -9.03 -7.92
N ILE A 92 10.29 -7.75 -8.17
CA ILE A 92 9.87 -7.25 -9.49
C ILE A 92 10.92 -7.59 -10.55
N ARG A 93 12.19 -7.39 -10.23
CA ARG A 93 13.29 -7.71 -11.14
C ARG A 93 13.36 -9.20 -11.44
N GLU A 94 13.22 -10.04 -10.42
CA GLU A 94 13.23 -11.49 -10.59
C GLU A 94 12.03 -11.98 -11.40
N LEU A 95 10.85 -11.41 -11.20
CA LEU A 95 9.66 -11.74 -12.00
C LEU A 95 9.82 -11.32 -13.46
N ALA A 96 10.47 -10.21 -13.72
CA ALA A 96 10.76 -9.79 -15.08
C ALA A 96 11.68 -10.80 -15.78
N ASP A 97 12.71 -11.28 -15.08
CA ASP A 97 13.67 -12.23 -15.61
C ASP A 97 13.09 -13.64 -15.74
N GLU A 98 12.35 -14.11 -14.74
CA GLU A 98 11.85 -15.48 -14.68
C GLU A 98 10.57 -15.69 -15.48
N LYS A 99 9.67 -14.70 -15.47
CA LYS A 99 8.31 -14.83 -16.01
C LYS A 99 7.96 -13.80 -17.05
N ASN A 100 8.87 -12.91 -17.40
CA ASN A 100 8.63 -11.79 -18.31
C ASN A 100 7.43 -10.93 -17.86
N LEU A 101 7.26 -10.80 -16.55
CA LEU A 101 6.23 -9.94 -15.94
C LEU A 101 6.86 -8.63 -15.52
N HIS A 102 6.24 -7.54 -15.94
CA HIS A 102 6.75 -6.19 -15.67
C HIS A 102 5.80 -5.45 -14.73
N LEU A 103 6.01 -5.66 -13.43
CA LEU A 103 5.27 -4.94 -12.40
C LEU A 103 5.92 -3.60 -12.12
N GLN A 104 5.10 -2.69 -11.61
CA GLN A 104 5.59 -1.42 -11.07
C GLN A 104 5.29 -1.37 -9.58
N TYR A 105 6.02 -0.56 -8.84
CA TYR A 105 5.66 -0.26 -7.47
C TYR A 105 5.61 1.23 -7.24
N MET A 106 4.82 1.64 -6.26
CA MET A 106 4.72 3.04 -5.84
C MET A 106 4.71 3.08 -4.32
N VAL A 107 5.43 4.04 -3.76
CA VAL A 107 5.41 4.29 -2.32
C VAL A 107 4.23 5.22 -2.04
N VAL A 108 3.37 4.82 -1.12
CA VAL A 108 2.20 5.60 -0.75
C VAL A 108 2.27 5.97 0.73
N SER A 109 1.62 7.06 1.08
CA SER A 109 1.52 7.46 2.48
C SER A 109 0.69 6.45 3.25
N GLU A 110 1.23 5.94 4.36
CA GLU A 110 0.47 5.10 5.29
C GLU A 110 -0.07 5.88 6.48
N ALA A 111 -0.02 7.21 6.41
CA ALA A 111 -0.48 8.08 7.48
C ALA A 111 -1.90 7.72 7.91
N GLY A 112 -2.07 7.44 9.19
CA GLY A 112 -3.36 7.07 9.74
C GLY A 112 -3.85 5.66 9.43
N ALA A 113 -3.11 4.85 8.67
CA ALA A 113 -3.56 3.51 8.31
C ALA A 113 -3.77 2.61 9.53
N SER A 114 -2.90 2.70 10.52
CA SER A 114 -3.03 1.94 11.76
C SER A 114 -4.28 2.36 12.55
N VAL A 115 -4.54 3.66 12.61
CA VAL A 115 -5.75 4.18 13.27
C VAL A 115 -6.99 3.73 12.54
N TYR A 116 -6.99 3.82 11.22
CA TYR A 116 -8.11 3.33 10.41
C TYR A 116 -8.35 1.83 10.63
N SER A 117 -7.31 1.01 10.61
CA SER A 117 -7.46 -0.43 10.73
C SER A 117 -8.09 -0.85 12.07
N ALA A 118 -7.84 -0.08 13.13
CA ALA A 118 -8.45 -0.31 14.45
C ALA A 118 -9.82 0.36 14.61
N SER A 119 -10.27 1.13 13.61
CA SER A 119 -11.50 1.89 13.72
C SER A 119 -12.75 1.02 13.56
N LYS A 120 -13.87 1.53 14.04
CA LYS A 120 -15.17 0.90 13.86
C LYS A 120 -15.52 0.78 12.38
N LEU A 121 -15.19 1.79 11.58
CA LEU A 121 -15.43 1.79 10.14
C LEU A 121 -14.74 0.62 9.46
N ALA A 122 -13.45 0.39 9.77
CA ALA A 122 -12.72 -0.74 9.21
C ALA A 122 -13.29 -2.09 9.64
N ALA A 123 -13.76 -2.18 10.89
CA ALA A 123 -14.42 -3.39 11.39
C ALA A 123 -15.72 -3.67 10.64
N GLU A 124 -16.44 -2.64 10.26
CA GLU A 124 -17.68 -2.77 9.48
C GLU A 124 -17.40 -3.14 8.02
N GLU A 125 -16.34 -2.56 7.42
CA GLU A 125 -15.97 -2.86 6.03
C GLU A 125 -15.35 -4.26 5.89
N PHE A 126 -14.50 -4.66 6.83
CA PHE A 126 -13.75 -5.91 6.75
C PHE A 126 -13.80 -6.70 8.06
N PRO A 127 -14.98 -7.14 8.49
CA PRO A 127 -15.10 -7.86 9.76
C PRO A 127 -14.35 -9.20 9.78
N GLN A 128 -14.14 -9.80 8.61
CA GLN A 128 -13.49 -11.10 8.49
C GLN A 128 -11.96 -11.04 8.54
N TYR A 129 -11.38 -9.84 8.45
CA TYR A 129 -9.92 -9.69 8.43
C TYR A 129 -9.40 -9.13 9.75
N ASP A 130 -8.22 -9.62 10.15
CA ASP A 130 -7.50 -9.10 11.30
C ASP A 130 -7.21 -7.61 11.14
N VAL A 131 -7.22 -6.89 12.27
CA VAL A 131 -6.89 -5.47 12.32
C VAL A 131 -5.57 -5.18 11.58
N ASN A 132 -4.59 -6.05 11.74
CA ASN A 132 -3.28 -5.86 11.10
C ASN A 132 -3.33 -5.96 9.57
N LEU A 133 -4.23 -6.76 9.02
CA LEU A 133 -4.36 -6.92 7.58
C LEU A 133 -5.16 -5.79 6.93
N ARG A 134 -6.03 -5.14 7.69
CA ARG A 134 -6.84 -4.03 7.19
C ARG A 134 -6.00 -2.83 6.77
N SER A 135 -4.86 -2.61 7.42
CA SER A 135 -3.94 -1.54 7.03
C SER A 135 -3.35 -1.77 5.64
N ALA A 136 -2.98 -3.01 5.32
CA ALA A 136 -2.49 -3.35 3.99
C ALA A 136 -3.56 -3.15 2.91
N VAL A 137 -4.81 -3.47 3.22
CA VAL A 137 -5.94 -3.21 2.32
C VAL A 137 -6.09 -1.71 2.06
N SER A 138 -6.01 -0.90 3.12
CA SER A 138 -6.10 0.55 2.99
C SER A 138 -4.97 1.11 2.12
N ILE A 139 -3.75 0.61 2.29
CA ILE A 139 -2.60 1.03 1.48
C ILE A 139 -2.83 0.70 0.01
N ALA A 140 -3.32 -0.49 -0.31
CA ALA A 140 -3.63 -0.86 -1.68
C ALA A 140 -4.71 0.03 -2.29
N ARG A 141 -5.77 0.29 -1.55
CA ARG A 141 -6.88 1.13 -2.00
C ARG A 141 -6.50 2.59 -2.17
N ARG A 142 -5.50 3.07 -1.43
CA ARG A 142 -4.98 4.45 -1.58
C ARG A 142 -4.39 4.68 -2.96
N LEU A 143 -3.87 3.64 -3.58
CA LEU A 143 -3.41 3.75 -4.96
C LEU A 143 -4.58 3.85 -5.93
N GLN A 144 -5.68 3.16 -5.64
CA GLN A 144 -6.86 3.13 -6.50
C GLN A 144 -7.74 4.37 -6.36
N ASP A 145 -7.98 4.79 -5.11
CA ASP A 145 -8.83 5.95 -4.81
C ASP A 145 -8.29 6.65 -3.55
N PRO A 146 -7.27 7.47 -3.70
CA PRO A 146 -6.61 8.10 -2.57
C PRO A 146 -7.52 9.01 -1.77
N LEU A 147 -8.40 9.74 -2.44
CA LEU A 147 -9.27 10.68 -1.76
C LEU A 147 -10.30 9.98 -0.89
N ALA A 148 -10.93 8.93 -1.43
CA ALA A 148 -11.91 8.16 -0.68
C ALA A 148 -11.28 7.48 0.55
N GLU A 149 -10.05 7.02 0.45
CA GLU A 149 -9.36 6.40 1.59
C GLU A 149 -8.95 7.42 2.65
N LEU A 150 -8.46 8.58 2.24
CA LEU A 150 -7.99 9.59 3.20
C LEU A 150 -9.13 10.26 3.97
N VAL A 151 -10.31 10.40 3.38
CA VAL A 151 -11.46 10.99 4.10
C VAL A 151 -11.98 10.10 5.24
N LYS A 152 -11.60 8.84 5.28
CA LYS A 152 -11.94 7.92 6.37
C LYS A 152 -11.14 8.17 7.63
N ILE A 153 -10.11 9.00 7.56
CA ILE A 153 -9.12 9.18 8.62
C ILE A 153 -9.26 10.61 9.17
N ASP A 154 -9.33 10.71 10.50
CA ASP A 154 -9.28 12.02 11.16
C ASP A 154 -7.95 12.70 10.81
N PRO A 155 -7.97 13.97 10.38
CA PRO A 155 -6.73 14.72 10.07
C PRO A 155 -5.68 14.68 11.18
N LYS A 156 -6.10 14.60 12.44
CA LYS A 156 -5.16 14.48 13.58
C LYS A 156 -4.37 13.18 13.53
N ALA A 157 -4.98 12.11 13.02
CA ALA A 157 -4.33 10.80 12.96
C ALA A 157 -3.23 10.72 11.90
N ILE A 158 -3.23 11.60 10.90
CA ILE A 158 -2.15 11.67 9.91
C ILE A 158 -1.02 12.59 10.33
N GLY A 159 -1.05 13.09 11.56
CA GLY A 159 0.01 13.90 12.12
C GLY A 159 -0.05 15.39 11.76
N VAL A 160 -0.83 15.78 10.79
CA VAL A 160 -0.95 17.17 10.36
C VAL A 160 -1.54 18.03 11.48
N GLY A 161 -2.55 17.53 12.16
CA GLY A 161 -3.18 18.23 13.27
C GLY A 161 -2.26 18.45 14.48
N GLN A 162 -1.22 17.63 14.64
CA GLN A 162 -0.25 17.79 15.73
C GLN A 162 0.60 19.03 15.58
N TYR A 163 0.70 19.56 14.37
CA TYR A 163 1.52 20.72 14.05
C TYR A 163 0.69 21.98 13.77
N GLN A 164 -0.59 21.97 14.10
CA GLN A 164 -1.48 23.10 13.81
C GLN A 164 -1.02 24.42 14.42
N HIS A 165 -0.41 24.36 15.60
CA HIS A 165 0.06 25.56 16.30
C HIS A 165 1.40 26.08 15.76
N ASP A 166 2.18 25.20 15.17
CA ASP A 166 3.54 25.50 14.72
C ASP A 166 3.60 25.68 13.20
N MET A 167 2.56 25.30 12.50
CA MET A 167 2.54 25.27 11.04
C MET A 167 1.45 26.22 10.50
N PRO A 168 1.82 27.17 9.63
CA PRO A 168 0.83 28.00 8.96
C PRO A 168 -0.17 27.19 8.17
N GLN A 169 -1.39 27.68 8.04
CA GLN A 169 -2.48 26.97 7.36
C GLN A 169 -2.09 26.54 5.94
N LYS A 170 -1.36 27.38 5.23
CA LYS A 170 -0.88 27.07 3.89
C LYS A 170 -0.01 25.80 3.87
N GLN A 171 0.85 25.64 4.86
CA GLN A 171 1.71 24.47 4.96
C GLN A 171 0.92 23.21 5.32
N LEU A 172 -0.14 23.34 6.12
CA LEU A 172 -1.05 22.23 6.40
C LEU A 172 -1.72 21.75 5.11
N ASP A 173 -2.21 22.67 4.32
CA ASP A 173 -2.86 22.36 3.05
C ASP A 173 -1.87 21.69 2.08
N GLU A 174 -0.65 22.19 2.02
CA GLU A 174 0.40 21.60 1.21
C GLU A 174 0.74 20.18 1.67
N ALA A 175 0.81 19.94 2.98
CA ALA A 175 1.06 18.61 3.53
C ALA A 175 -0.03 17.63 3.14
N LEU A 176 -1.30 18.03 3.21
CA LEU A 176 -2.42 17.21 2.77
C LEU A 176 -2.36 16.93 1.28
N ASN A 177 -2.05 17.95 0.47
CA ASN A 177 -1.93 17.79 -0.97
C ASN A 177 -0.80 16.84 -1.34
N LEU A 178 0.34 16.90 -0.64
CA LEU A 178 1.45 15.99 -0.86
C LEU A 178 1.04 14.55 -0.55
N SER A 179 0.24 14.33 0.48
CA SER A 179 -0.28 12.99 0.79
C SER A 179 -1.14 12.43 -0.33
N LEU A 180 -1.83 13.29 -1.07
CA LEU A 180 -2.64 12.89 -2.22
C LEU A 180 -1.80 12.66 -3.47
N ILE A 181 -0.73 13.45 -3.64
CA ILE A 181 0.12 13.40 -4.85
C ILE A 181 1.05 12.18 -4.85
N HIS A 182 1.52 11.75 -3.70
CA HIS A 182 2.43 10.61 -3.58
C HIS A 182 1.75 9.24 -3.75
N ILE A 183 0.61 9.25 -4.33
CA ILE A 183 -0.16 8.02 -4.55
C ILE A 183 -0.05 7.51 -5.98
#